data_4851c69ead965402b35c9d4636f3469e
#
_entry.id   4851c69ead965402b35c9d4636f3469e
#
_cell.length_a   1.000
_cell.length_b   1.000
_cell.length_c   1.000
_cell.angle_alpha   90.00
_cell.angle_beta   90.00
_cell.angle_gamma   90.00
#
_symmetry.space_group_name_H-M   'P 1'
#
loop_
_entity.id
_entity.type
_entity.pdbx_description
1 polymer ?
#
loop_
_entity_poly.entity_id
_entity_poly.type
_entity_poly.pdbx_seq_one_letter_code
_entity_poly.pdbx_strand_id
1 'polypeptide(L)'
;MKNFNLLQIVPSLESGGVEQGTIDVANFLGEKNLGSFIASNGGNMLTLLNNKKTKHIKLPVHSKNILAMPFIARKLNQTIKDNKINIVHVRSRAPAWFLQFIQDKKFKTVSTFHNIYGSSNFFKKTYNKALSKVDYIVAISEFVRSKIIDTYKINKNKITVINRGIDTKFLDPENIDVSKFANFLSEFNITSEKKIILYPGRLTEWKGQINFLKIIESYKDDQIIFYFVGDDKNKSYASKLINEINKKGIRKNCKVLGHLSKENLKMMYKAADIIISAPLTPEGFGRTISESLAMKKIILSYDYGGAKDQLTGLSTIYKISPHNILELKNKIEKVLALSNEYKNNLGSIARQHVINNFSKEKMLESYLSFYQNTVL
;
A
#
# COMPACT_ATOMS: atom_id res chain seq x y z
N MET A 1 -28.47 8.52 9.00
CA MET A 1 -27.52 8.05 7.95
C MET A 1 -28.33 7.51 6.79
N LYS A 2 -27.95 7.84 5.53
CA LYS A 2 -28.62 7.22 4.37
C LYS A 2 -28.20 5.75 4.27
N ASN A 3 -29.19 4.87 4.14
CA ASN A 3 -28.93 3.45 3.96
C ASN A 3 -28.56 3.16 2.51
N PHE A 4 -27.51 2.38 2.31
CA PHE A 4 -27.09 1.89 1.02
C PHE A 4 -26.61 0.43 1.11
N ASN A 5 -26.67 -0.25 -0.01
CA ASN A 5 -26.12 -1.60 -0.18
C ASN A 5 -24.92 -1.50 -1.13
N LEU A 6 -23.72 -1.72 -0.61
CA LEU A 6 -22.47 -1.67 -1.37
C LEU A 6 -22.03 -3.08 -1.78
N LEU A 7 -21.76 -3.26 -3.07
CA LEU A 7 -21.03 -4.42 -3.58
C LEU A 7 -19.62 -4.02 -3.99
N GLN A 8 -18.62 -4.48 -3.28
CA GLN A 8 -17.23 -4.36 -3.71
C GLN A 8 -16.84 -5.55 -4.58
N ILE A 9 -16.13 -5.33 -5.69
CA ILE A 9 -15.71 -6.39 -6.61
C ILE A 9 -14.19 -6.39 -6.72
N VAL A 10 -13.58 -7.51 -6.36
CA VAL A 10 -12.14 -7.75 -6.42
C VAL A 10 -11.88 -9.13 -7.03
N PRO A 11 -10.80 -9.34 -7.83
CA PRO A 11 -10.55 -10.63 -8.51
C PRO A 11 -10.51 -11.82 -7.56
N SER A 12 -9.74 -11.71 -6.49
CA SER A 12 -9.59 -12.71 -5.41
C SER A 12 -9.24 -12.01 -4.10
N LEU A 13 -9.31 -12.75 -3.00
CA LEU A 13 -8.94 -12.30 -1.64
C LEU A 13 -7.76 -13.13 -1.12
N GLU A 14 -6.66 -13.20 -1.89
CA GLU A 14 -5.49 -14.02 -1.52
C GLU A 14 -4.52 -13.27 -0.60
N SER A 15 -3.93 -12.19 -1.09
CA SER A 15 -2.96 -11.39 -0.34
C SER A 15 -2.77 -10.02 -0.97
N GLY A 16 -2.49 -9.02 -0.16
CA GLY A 16 -2.13 -7.69 -0.64
C GLY A 16 -2.97 -6.56 -0.06
N GLY A 17 -2.55 -5.35 -0.35
CA GLY A 17 -3.17 -4.16 0.22
C GLY A 17 -4.52 -3.80 -0.40
N VAL A 18 -4.83 -4.27 -1.61
CA VAL A 18 -6.14 -4.05 -2.23
C VAL A 18 -7.19 -4.92 -1.53
N GLU A 19 -6.85 -6.18 -1.35
CA GLU A 19 -7.65 -7.20 -0.69
C GLU A 19 -7.92 -6.81 0.78
N GLN A 20 -6.86 -6.43 1.51
CA GLN A 20 -6.99 -5.96 2.90
C GLN A 20 -7.92 -4.75 2.99
N GLY A 21 -7.71 -3.72 2.17
CA GLY A 21 -8.57 -2.54 2.19
C GLY A 21 -10.02 -2.81 1.75
N THR A 22 -10.25 -3.84 0.93
CA THR A 22 -11.61 -4.27 0.57
C THR A 22 -12.32 -4.90 1.77
N ILE A 23 -11.62 -5.77 2.50
CA ILE A 23 -12.13 -6.43 3.71
C ILE A 23 -12.35 -5.40 4.83
N ASP A 24 -11.39 -4.50 5.07
CA ASP A 24 -11.48 -3.46 6.09
C ASP A 24 -12.72 -2.58 5.87
N VAL A 25 -12.96 -2.12 4.64
CA VAL A 25 -14.15 -1.35 4.29
C VAL A 25 -15.43 -2.18 4.48
N ALA A 26 -15.40 -3.44 4.07
CA ALA A 26 -16.58 -4.31 4.16
C ALA A 26 -16.98 -4.58 5.62
N ASN A 27 -16.02 -4.95 6.46
CA ASN A 27 -16.26 -5.19 7.88
C ASN A 27 -16.77 -3.92 8.60
N PHE A 28 -16.12 -2.78 8.34
CA PHE A 28 -16.51 -1.50 8.93
C PHE A 28 -17.96 -1.10 8.57
N LEU A 29 -18.35 -1.25 7.32
CA LEU A 29 -19.72 -0.94 6.90
C LEU A 29 -20.73 -1.92 7.52
N GLY A 30 -20.36 -3.21 7.59
CA GLY A 30 -21.18 -4.21 8.27
C GLY A 30 -21.38 -3.90 9.77
N GLU A 31 -20.33 -3.44 10.45
CA GLU A 31 -20.41 -3.00 11.87
C GLU A 31 -21.33 -1.79 12.05
N LYS A 32 -21.41 -0.92 11.04
CA LYS A 32 -22.36 0.22 11.00
C LYS A 32 -23.78 -0.20 10.58
N ASN A 33 -24.07 -1.51 10.43
CA ASN A 33 -25.32 -2.09 9.96
C ASN A 33 -25.74 -1.60 8.55
N LEU A 34 -24.79 -1.28 7.70
CA LEU A 34 -25.00 -0.96 6.29
C LEU A 34 -24.87 -2.23 5.44
N GLY A 35 -25.56 -2.27 4.30
CA GLY A 35 -25.47 -3.41 3.39
C GLY A 35 -24.06 -3.54 2.80
N SER A 36 -23.35 -4.60 3.17
CA SER A 36 -21.96 -4.84 2.80
C SER A 36 -21.78 -6.18 2.11
N PHE A 37 -21.32 -6.15 0.86
CA PHE A 37 -21.16 -7.32 0.02
C PHE A 37 -19.79 -7.27 -0.68
N ILE A 38 -19.17 -8.46 -0.84
CA ILE A 38 -17.95 -8.62 -1.66
C ILE A 38 -18.19 -9.71 -2.70
N ALA A 39 -17.95 -9.42 -3.97
CA ALA A 39 -17.87 -10.43 -5.02
C ALA A 39 -16.40 -10.70 -5.38
N SER A 40 -15.97 -11.96 -5.31
CA SER A 40 -14.63 -12.41 -5.70
C SER A 40 -14.61 -13.88 -6.05
N ASN A 41 -13.49 -14.38 -6.58
CA ASN A 41 -13.27 -15.82 -6.77
C ASN A 41 -12.98 -16.58 -5.45
N GLY A 42 -12.94 -15.90 -4.31
CA GLY A 42 -12.50 -16.45 -3.02
C GLY A 42 -11.05 -16.11 -2.72
N GLY A 43 -10.46 -16.81 -1.74
CA GLY A 43 -9.06 -16.68 -1.33
C GLY A 43 -8.85 -16.78 0.18
N ASN A 44 -7.58 -16.90 0.59
CA ASN A 44 -7.19 -17.16 1.99
C ASN A 44 -7.63 -16.06 2.97
N MET A 45 -7.75 -14.82 2.51
CA MET A 45 -8.17 -13.69 3.35
C MET A 45 -9.68 -13.67 3.66
N LEU A 46 -10.48 -14.62 3.14
CA LEU A 46 -11.89 -14.75 3.53
C LEU A 46 -12.08 -14.99 5.03
N THR A 47 -11.10 -15.59 5.70
CA THR A 47 -11.10 -15.78 7.15
C THR A 47 -11.11 -14.49 7.96
N LEU A 48 -10.70 -13.37 7.34
CA LEU A 48 -10.70 -12.03 7.95
C LEU A 48 -12.03 -11.29 7.77
N LEU A 49 -12.96 -11.88 7.01
CA LEU A 49 -14.25 -11.26 6.76
C LEU A 49 -15.21 -11.58 7.90
N ASN A 50 -15.90 -10.56 8.42
CA ASN A 50 -16.96 -10.74 9.39
C ASN A 50 -18.23 -11.26 8.70
N ASN A 51 -18.34 -12.57 8.56
CA ASN A 51 -19.42 -13.24 7.85
C ASN A 51 -20.83 -13.02 8.47
N LYS A 52 -20.92 -12.54 9.73
CA LYS A 52 -22.19 -12.18 10.36
C LYS A 52 -22.73 -10.84 9.87
N LYS A 53 -21.85 -9.97 9.37
CA LYS A 53 -22.15 -8.58 9.01
C LYS A 53 -21.91 -8.26 7.52
N THR A 54 -21.11 -9.08 6.83
CA THR A 54 -20.76 -8.90 5.42
C THR A 54 -20.95 -10.20 4.64
N LYS A 55 -21.59 -10.12 3.47
CA LYS A 55 -21.84 -11.29 2.62
C LYS A 55 -20.80 -11.41 1.53
N HIS A 56 -20.07 -12.53 1.47
CA HIS A 56 -19.23 -12.88 0.32
C HIS A 56 -20.05 -13.63 -0.73
N ILE A 57 -19.84 -13.27 -2.01
CA ILE A 57 -20.49 -13.87 -3.17
C ILE A 57 -19.39 -14.39 -4.10
N LYS A 58 -19.32 -15.71 -4.24
CA LYS A 58 -18.31 -16.33 -5.11
C LYS A 58 -18.71 -16.17 -6.57
N LEU A 59 -17.93 -15.38 -7.32
CA LEU A 59 -18.08 -15.14 -8.75
C LEU A 59 -16.72 -15.14 -9.44
N PRO A 60 -16.59 -15.66 -10.68
CA PRO A 60 -15.32 -15.75 -11.41
C PRO A 60 -14.89 -14.39 -12.01
N VAL A 61 -14.96 -13.33 -11.21
CA VAL A 61 -14.65 -11.93 -11.60
C VAL A 61 -13.16 -11.66 -11.83
N HIS A 62 -12.30 -12.66 -11.64
CA HIS A 62 -10.88 -12.63 -12.00
C HIS A 62 -10.64 -12.94 -13.49
N SER A 63 -11.64 -13.53 -14.18
CA SER A 63 -11.52 -14.00 -15.55
C SER A 63 -11.19 -12.85 -16.52
N LYS A 64 -10.26 -13.13 -17.42
CA LYS A 64 -9.92 -12.24 -18.55
C LYS A 64 -10.42 -12.80 -19.88
N ASN A 65 -11.16 -13.91 -19.85
CA ASN A 65 -11.75 -14.51 -21.05
C ASN A 65 -12.91 -13.64 -21.55
N ILE A 66 -12.73 -13.01 -22.70
CA ILE A 66 -13.68 -12.08 -23.30
C ILE A 66 -15.01 -12.78 -23.61
N LEU A 67 -14.97 -14.06 -24.06
CA LEU A 67 -16.17 -14.83 -24.37
C LEU A 67 -17.01 -15.15 -23.12
N ALA A 68 -16.38 -15.26 -21.97
CA ALA A 68 -17.07 -15.50 -20.70
C ALA A 68 -17.63 -14.20 -20.06
N MET A 69 -17.17 -13.03 -20.49
CA MET A 69 -17.54 -11.74 -19.85
C MET A 69 -19.04 -11.46 -19.87
N PRO A 70 -19.80 -11.63 -20.96
CA PRO A 70 -21.26 -11.39 -20.95
C PRO A 70 -22.00 -12.30 -19.96
N PHE A 71 -21.61 -13.56 -19.84
CA PHE A 71 -22.22 -14.53 -18.92
C PHE A 71 -21.92 -14.15 -17.45
N ILE A 72 -20.68 -13.78 -17.14
CA ILE A 72 -20.29 -13.32 -15.79
C ILE A 72 -21.03 -12.01 -15.45
N ALA A 73 -21.12 -11.09 -16.41
CA ALA A 73 -21.85 -9.83 -16.24
C ALA A 73 -23.33 -10.06 -15.98
N ARG A 74 -23.96 -11.04 -16.65
CA ARG A 74 -25.36 -11.42 -16.39
C ARG A 74 -25.55 -11.95 -14.96
N LYS A 75 -24.67 -12.85 -14.50
CA LYS A 75 -24.68 -13.34 -13.11
C LYS A 75 -24.47 -12.21 -12.10
N LEU A 76 -23.53 -11.31 -12.38
CA LEU A 76 -23.27 -10.12 -11.55
C LEU A 76 -24.52 -9.22 -11.48
N ASN A 77 -25.16 -8.94 -12.62
CA ASN A 77 -26.38 -8.14 -12.67
C ASN A 77 -27.53 -8.76 -11.88
N GLN A 78 -27.70 -10.10 -11.96
CA GLN A 78 -28.68 -10.81 -11.14
C GLN A 78 -28.35 -10.66 -9.65
N THR A 79 -27.09 -10.85 -9.26
CA THR A 79 -26.63 -10.65 -7.88
C THR A 79 -26.92 -9.22 -7.36
N ILE A 80 -26.72 -8.21 -8.21
CA ILE A 80 -27.01 -6.80 -7.88
C ILE A 80 -28.50 -6.62 -7.58
N LYS A 81 -29.36 -7.17 -8.43
CA LYS A 81 -30.84 -7.09 -8.27
C LYS A 81 -31.31 -7.82 -7.01
N ASP A 82 -30.90 -9.07 -6.80
CA ASP A 82 -31.33 -9.93 -5.69
C ASP A 82 -30.96 -9.34 -4.32
N ASN A 83 -29.82 -8.66 -4.24
CA ASN A 83 -29.35 -8.05 -3.00
C ASN A 83 -29.62 -6.53 -2.91
N LYS A 84 -30.45 -5.99 -3.82
CA LYS A 84 -30.84 -4.56 -3.86
C LYS A 84 -29.64 -3.62 -3.76
N ILE A 85 -28.55 -3.96 -4.49
CA ILE A 85 -27.30 -3.19 -4.50
C ILE A 85 -27.55 -1.86 -5.22
N ASN A 86 -27.17 -0.76 -4.60
CA ASN A 86 -27.27 0.57 -5.19
C ASN A 86 -25.93 1.27 -5.44
N ILE A 87 -24.83 0.68 -4.90
CA ILE A 87 -23.46 1.09 -5.23
C ILE A 87 -22.63 -0.15 -5.59
N VAL A 88 -21.99 -0.12 -6.75
CA VAL A 88 -21.02 -1.15 -7.17
C VAL A 88 -19.65 -0.53 -7.27
N HIS A 89 -18.71 -1.03 -6.44
CA HIS A 89 -17.35 -0.52 -6.38
C HIS A 89 -16.34 -1.56 -6.90
N VAL A 90 -15.78 -1.33 -8.07
CA VAL A 90 -14.74 -2.17 -8.66
C VAL A 90 -13.35 -1.78 -8.16
N ARG A 91 -12.64 -2.74 -7.58
CA ARG A 91 -11.32 -2.55 -6.98
C ARG A 91 -10.17 -2.91 -7.92
N SER A 92 -10.46 -3.34 -9.14
CA SER A 92 -9.43 -3.64 -10.13
C SER A 92 -9.97 -3.60 -11.57
N ARG A 93 -9.05 -3.71 -12.54
CA ARG A 93 -9.33 -3.56 -13.97
C ARG A 93 -10.24 -4.66 -14.54
N ALA A 94 -10.00 -5.93 -14.19
CA ALA A 94 -10.80 -7.03 -14.72
C ALA A 94 -12.29 -6.90 -14.33
N PRO A 95 -12.64 -6.68 -13.04
CA PRO A 95 -14.02 -6.41 -12.65
C PRO A 95 -14.66 -5.20 -13.34
N ALA A 96 -13.89 -4.16 -13.66
CA ALA A 96 -14.42 -2.97 -14.33
C ALA A 96 -14.95 -3.26 -15.75
N TRP A 97 -14.41 -4.29 -16.41
CA TRP A 97 -14.89 -4.71 -17.74
C TRP A 97 -16.28 -5.31 -17.67
N PHE A 98 -16.63 -6.08 -16.64
CA PHE A 98 -17.97 -6.69 -16.55
C PHE A 98 -19.06 -5.63 -16.46
N LEU A 99 -18.78 -4.46 -15.86
CA LEU A 99 -19.74 -3.35 -15.79
C LEU A 99 -20.09 -2.78 -17.18
N GLN A 100 -19.21 -2.95 -18.18
CA GLN A 100 -19.48 -2.46 -19.55
C GLN A 100 -20.52 -3.31 -20.28
N PHE A 101 -20.76 -4.56 -19.83
CA PHE A 101 -21.77 -5.46 -20.39
C PHE A 101 -23.12 -5.38 -19.69
N ILE A 102 -23.24 -4.60 -18.62
CA ILE A 102 -24.51 -4.37 -17.93
C ILE A 102 -25.18 -3.14 -18.52
N GLN A 103 -26.31 -3.34 -19.16
CA GLN A 103 -27.22 -2.28 -19.62
C GLN A 103 -28.15 -1.86 -18.45
N ASP A 104 -28.82 -0.74 -18.55
CA ASP A 104 -29.83 -0.24 -17.60
C ASP A 104 -29.39 -0.30 -16.12
N LYS A 105 -28.25 0.31 -15.85
CA LYS A 105 -27.67 0.37 -14.50
C LYS A 105 -28.52 1.23 -13.58
N LYS A 106 -29.32 0.59 -12.73
CA LYS A 106 -30.08 1.26 -11.64
C LYS A 106 -29.23 1.39 -10.35
N PHE A 107 -27.93 1.48 -10.48
CA PHE A 107 -26.97 1.61 -9.39
C PHE A 107 -25.81 2.54 -9.80
N LYS A 108 -25.20 3.18 -8.82
CA LYS A 108 -24.00 3.99 -9.03
C LYS A 108 -22.76 3.11 -9.13
N THR A 109 -21.83 3.50 -9.98
CA THR A 109 -20.58 2.77 -10.22
C THR A 109 -19.39 3.56 -9.71
N VAL A 110 -18.51 2.88 -8.97
CA VAL A 110 -17.29 3.44 -8.40
C VAL A 110 -16.10 2.58 -8.82
N SER A 111 -14.96 3.20 -9.05
CA SER A 111 -13.68 2.47 -9.20
C SER A 111 -12.61 3.03 -8.28
N THR A 112 -11.64 2.21 -7.88
CA THR A 112 -10.41 2.69 -7.24
C THR A 112 -9.20 2.43 -8.12
N PHE A 113 -8.41 3.48 -8.35
CA PHE A 113 -7.08 3.36 -8.93
C PHE A 113 -6.06 3.17 -7.81
N HIS A 114 -5.54 1.95 -7.70
CA HIS A 114 -4.55 1.57 -6.69
C HIS A 114 -3.09 1.80 -7.09
N ASN A 115 -2.87 2.17 -8.34
CA ASN A 115 -1.56 2.51 -8.89
C ASN A 115 -1.75 3.24 -10.22
N ILE A 116 -0.64 3.75 -10.77
CA ILE A 116 -0.57 4.20 -12.14
C ILE A 116 -0.39 2.96 -13.02
N TYR A 117 -1.31 2.76 -13.93
CA TYR A 117 -1.20 1.64 -14.86
C TYR A 117 -0.52 2.11 -16.14
N GLY A 118 0.55 1.40 -16.52
CA GLY A 118 1.30 1.70 -17.73
C GLY A 118 0.41 1.76 -18.97
N SER A 119 0.64 2.77 -19.79
CA SER A 119 -0.08 3.03 -21.04
C SER A 119 0.84 2.89 -22.26
N SER A 120 1.85 2.01 -22.16
CA SER A 120 2.93 1.86 -23.15
C SER A 120 2.44 1.41 -24.54
N ASN A 121 1.26 0.83 -24.67
CA ASN A 121 0.63 0.52 -25.94
C ASN A 121 -0.89 0.76 -25.89
N PHE A 122 -1.50 0.87 -27.08
CA PHE A 122 -2.93 1.13 -27.25
C PHE A 122 -3.82 0.11 -26.52
N PHE A 123 -3.51 -1.18 -26.60
CA PHE A 123 -4.30 -2.23 -25.96
C PHE A 123 -4.27 -2.14 -24.45
N LYS A 124 -3.09 -1.90 -23.84
CA LYS A 124 -2.96 -1.69 -22.39
C LYS A 124 -3.72 -0.44 -21.94
N LYS A 125 -3.62 0.65 -22.70
CA LYS A 125 -4.35 1.89 -22.41
C LYS A 125 -5.86 1.66 -22.43
N THR A 126 -6.37 0.97 -23.48
CA THR A 126 -7.79 0.62 -23.62
C THR A 126 -8.26 -0.28 -22.47
N TYR A 127 -7.49 -1.32 -22.13
CA TYR A 127 -7.80 -2.19 -21.01
C TYR A 127 -7.87 -1.43 -19.68
N ASN A 128 -6.93 -0.55 -19.42
CA ASN A 128 -6.89 0.25 -18.19
C ASN A 128 -8.01 1.29 -18.13
N LYS A 129 -8.48 1.78 -19.30
CA LYS A 129 -9.56 2.78 -19.42
C LYS A 129 -10.89 2.29 -18.84
N ALA A 130 -11.11 0.98 -18.67
CA ALA A 130 -12.33 0.45 -18.07
C ALA A 130 -12.58 1.02 -16.66
N LEU A 131 -11.51 1.25 -15.87
CA LEU A 131 -11.62 1.89 -14.54
C LEU A 131 -12.09 3.35 -14.60
N SER A 132 -11.97 4.04 -15.72
CA SER A 132 -12.41 5.43 -15.87
C SER A 132 -13.86 5.56 -16.39
N LYS A 133 -14.46 4.44 -16.85
CA LYS A 133 -15.82 4.38 -17.38
C LYS A 133 -16.86 4.07 -16.30
N VAL A 134 -16.80 4.81 -15.20
CA VAL A 134 -17.68 4.71 -14.02
C VAL A 134 -18.22 6.08 -13.63
N ASP A 135 -19.18 6.17 -12.74
CA ASP A 135 -19.75 7.45 -12.30
C ASP A 135 -18.75 8.21 -11.42
N TYR A 136 -18.07 7.52 -10.49
CA TYR A 136 -17.13 8.10 -9.54
C TYR A 136 -15.82 7.32 -9.48
N ILE A 137 -14.73 8.02 -9.26
CA ILE A 137 -13.39 7.44 -9.19
C ILE A 137 -12.76 7.78 -7.84
N VAL A 138 -12.19 6.80 -7.18
CA VAL A 138 -11.33 7.00 -6.01
C VAL A 138 -9.87 6.87 -6.44
N ALA A 139 -9.07 7.87 -6.15
CA ALA A 139 -7.61 7.86 -6.26
C ALA A 139 -6.99 7.68 -4.87
N ILE A 140 -5.96 6.84 -4.74
CA ILE A 140 -5.34 6.56 -3.42
C ILE A 140 -4.34 7.62 -2.97
N SER A 141 -4.10 8.65 -3.77
CA SER A 141 -3.20 9.79 -3.50
C SER A 141 -3.46 10.92 -4.51
N GLU A 142 -3.03 12.13 -4.20
CA GLU A 142 -3.07 13.26 -5.15
C GLU A 142 -2.22 12.98 -6.39
N PHE A 143 -1.08 12.31 -6.20
CA PHE A 143 -0.25 11.86 -7.30
C PHE A 143 -1.01 10.94 -8.27
N VAL A 144 -1.73 9.95 -7.76
CA VAL A 144 -2.55 9.06 -8.61
C VAL A 144 -3.69 9.84 -9.27
N ARG A 145 -4.33 10.76 -8.55
CA ARG A 145 -5.37 11.64 -9.12
C ARG A 145 -4.86 12.44 -10.31
N SER A 146 -3.73 13.14 -10.16
CA SER A 146 -3.11 13.91 -11.25
C SER A 146 -2.83 13.03 -12.46
N LYS A 147 -2.27 11.84 -12.23
CA LYS A 147 -1.98 10.89 -13.31
C LYS A 147 -3.22 10.35 -14.03
N ILE A 148 -4.33 10.16 -13.30
CA ILE A 148 -5.62 9.78 -13.92
C ILE A 148 -6.11 10.89 -14.83
N ILE A 149 -6.09 12.13 -14.36
CA ILE A 149 -6.51 13.31 -15.15
C ILE A 149 -5.66 13.41 -16.41
N ASP A 150 -4.34 13.36 -16.27
CA ASP A 150 -3.39 13.50 -17.39
C ASP A 150 -3.54 12.38 -18.43
N THR A 151 -3.69 11.13 -17.96
CA THR A 151 -3.67 9.95 -18.84
C THR A 151 -5.00 9.73 -19.55
N TYR A 152 -6.12 9.89 -18.82
CA TYR A 152 -7.46 9.54 -19.31
C TYR A 152 -8.32 10.76 -19.63
N LYS A 153 -7.83 11.97 -19.37
CA LYS A 153 -8.55 13.25 -19.60
C LYS A 153 -9.91 13.28 -18.89
N ILE A 154 -9.94 12.82 -17.64
CA ILE A 154 -11.13 12.76 -16.79
C ILE A 154 -11.35 14.10 -16.09
N ASN A 155 -12.62 14.52 -15.98
CA ASN A 155 -12.98 15.69 -15.19
C ASN A 155 -12.60 15.48 -13.72
N LYS A 156 -11.85 16.42 -13.15
CA LYS A 156 -11.38 16.39 -11.77
C LYS A 156 -12.49 16.21 -10.72
N ASN A 157 -13.68 16.70 -11.00
CA ASN A 157 -14.83 16.60 -10.09
C ASN A 157 -15.36 15.17 -9.96
N LYS A 158 -14.97 14.27 -10.87
CA LYS A 158 -15.33 12.85 -10.85
C LYS A 158 -14.39 12.02 -9.95
N ILE A 159 -13.30 12.63 -9.48
CA ILE A 159 -12.22 11.93 -8.77
C ILE A 159 -12.13 12.47 -7.35
N THR A 160 -12.33 11.56 -6.38
CA THR A 160 -12.12 11.82 -4.96
C THR A 160 -10.83 11.13 -4.50
N VAL A 161 -10.00 11.83 -3.75
CA VAL A 161 -8.83 11.22 -3.12
C VAL A 161 -9.22 10.63 -1.78
N ILE A 162 -9.01 9.32 -1.63
CA ILE A 162 -9.11 8.61 -0.36
C ILE A 162 -7.80 7.84 -0.18
N ASN A 163 -6.96 8.35 0.69
CA ASN A 163 -5.65 7.77 0.98
C ASN A 163 -5.78 6.37 1.57
N ARG A 164 -4.74 5.54 1.38
CA ARG A 164 -4.69 4.25 2.05
C ARG A 164 -4.51 4.42 3.55
N GLY A 165 -5.22 3.59 4.31
CA GLY A 165 -5.12 3.55 5.76
C GLY A 165 -4.04 2.60 6.24
N ILE A 166 -3.35 3.02 7.30
CA ILE A 166 -2.40 2.22 8.07
C ILE A 166 -3.02 1.89 9.43
N ASP A 167 -2.87 0.65 9.87
CA ASP A 167 -3.33 0.23 11.18
C ASP A 167 -2.37 0.78 12.26
N THR A 168 -2.64 1.98 12.74
CA THR A 168 -1.81 2.69 13.71
C THR A 168 -1.90 2.12 15.12
N LYS A 169 -2.91 1.27 15.39
CA LYS A 169 -3.02 0.52 16.65
C LYS A 169 -2.10 -0.69 16.64
N PHE A 170 -2.05 -1.39 15.53
CA PHE A 170 -1.10 -2.47 15.32
C PHE A 170 0.33 -1.95 15.24
N LEU A 171 0.58 -0.91 14.43
CA LEU A 171 1.88 -0.25 14.27
C LEU A 171 2.05 0.83 15.35
N ASP A 172 2.15 0.37 16.58
CA ASP A 172 2.44 1.20 17.74
C ASP A 172 3.74 0.74 18.40
N PRO A 173 4.79 1.60 18.45
CA PRO A 173 6.06 1.25 19.08
C PRO A 173 5.97 1.09 20.60
N GLU A 174 4.96 1.68 21.25
CA GLU A 174 4.73 1.54 22.70
C GLU A 174 4.00 0.23 23.03
N ASN A 175 3.27 -0.32 22.07
CA ASN A 175 2.51 -1.57 22.23
C ASN A 175 3.27 -2.75 21.63
N ILE A 176 4.51 -2.95 22.07
CA ILE A 176 5.36 -4.09 21.70
C ILE A 176 5.79 -4.81 22.97
N ASP A 177 5.44 -6.09 23.05
CA ASP A 177 5.87 -6.96 24.13
C ASP A 177 7.39 -7.09 24.16
N VAL A 178 8.00 -6.80 25.31
CA VAL A 178 9.45 -6.76 25.50
C VAL A 178 10.07 -8.13 25.26
N SER A 179 9.42 -9.19 25.75
CA SER A 179 9.94 -10.56 25.63
C SER A 179 9.90 -11.03 24.18
N LYS A 180 8.79 -10.75 23.46
CA LYS A 180 8.68 -11.04 22.02
C LYS A 180 9.72 -10.26 21.22
N PHE A 181 9.99 -9.01 21.59
CA PHE A 181 11.00 -8.21 20.91
C PHE A 181 12.41 -8.76 21.16
N ALA A 182 12.74 -9.14 22.40
CA ALA A 182 14.03 -9.78 22.72
C ALA A 182 14.22 -11.10 21.95
N ASN A 183 13.19 -11.95 21.89
CA ASN A 183 13.23 -13.19 21.10
C ASN A 183 13.45 -12.91 19.61
N PHE A 184 12.78 -11.91 19.05
CA PHE A 184 12.99 -11.49 17.67
C PHE A 184 14.44 -11.03 17.41
N LEU A 185 15.01 -10.21 18.29
CA LEU A 185 16.41 -9.77 18.17
C LEU A 185 17.38 -10.96 18.18
N SER A 186 17.16 -11.93 19.07
CA SER A 186 17.95 -13.16 19.17
C SER A 186 17.81 -14.01 17.92
N GLU A 187 16.58 -14.28 17.45
CA GLU A 187 16.29 -15.11 16.26
C GLU A 187 17.01 -14.57 15.00
N PHE A 188 17.00 -13.24 14.83
CA PHE A 188 17.61 -12.61 13.66
C PHE A 188 19.06 -12.17 13.88
N ASN A 189 19.67 -12.52 15.02
CA ASN A 189 21.04 -12.11 15.41
C ASN A 189 21.23 -10.59 15.26
N ILE A 190 20.32 -9.80 15.83
CA ILE A 190 20.35 -8.35 15.85
C ILE A 190 20.92 -7.89 17.18
N THR A 191 22.06 -7.21 17.16
CA THR A 191 22.74 -6.68 18.36
C THR A 191 22.51 -5.16 18.46
N SER A 192 22.56 -4.65 19.70
CA SER A 192 22.45 -3.21 19.97
C SER A 192 23.73 -2.42 19.66
N GLU A 193 24.81 -3.10 19.32
CA GLU A 193 26.12 -2.49 19.05
C GLU A 193 26.16 -1.76 17.70
N LYS A 194 25.31 -2.16 16.76
CA LYS A 194 25.29 -1.60 15.40
C LYS A 194 24.07 -0.72 15.16
N LYS A 195 24.27 0.34 14.41
CA LYS A 195 23.17 1.15 13.86
C LYS A 195 22.49 0.40 12.74
N ILE A 196 21.17 0.33 12.78
CA ILE A 196 20.37 -0.46 11.84
C ILE A 196 19.70 0.44 10.82
N ILE A 197 20.02 0.23 9.55
CA ILE A 197 19.34 0.87 8.43
C ILE A 197 18.48 -0.17 7.71
N LEU A 198 17.19 0.04 7.70
CA LEU A 198 16.21 -0.87 7.13
C LEU A 198 15.71 -0.38 5.77
N TYR A 199 15.75 -1.25 4.77
CA TYR A 199 15.15 -1.02 3.46
C TYR A 199 14.00 -2.01 3.21
N PRO A 200 12.77 -1.71 3.66
CA PRO A 200 11.64 -2.61 3.50
C PRO A 200 10.96 -2.39 2.15
N GLY A 201 10.50 -3.48 1.55
CA GLY A 201 9.77 -3.44 0.28
C GLY A 201 10.04 -4.67 -0.57
N ARG A 202 9.11 -4.98 -1.48
CA ARG A 202 9.29 -6.12 -2.38
C ARG A 202 10.65 -6.08 -3.07
N LEU A 203 11.30 -7.22 -3.15
CA LEU A 203 12.58 -7.35 -3.85
C LEU A 203 12.33 -7.33 -5.37
N THR A 204 12.41 -6.16 -5.95
CA THR A 204 12.14 -5.91 -7.38
C THR A 204 12.99 -4.75 -7.88
N GLU A 205 13.32 -4.75 -9.17
CA GLU A 205 14.22 -3.76 -9.76
C GLU A 205 13.76 -2.30 -9.53
N TRP A 206 12.46 -2.04 -9.72
CA TRP A 206 11.92 -0.69 -9.56
C TRP A 206 11.94 -0.16 -8.10
N LYS A 207 12.13 -1.03 -7.11
CA LYS A 207 12.33 -0.64 -5.70
C LYS A 207 13.75 -0.14 -5.40
N GLY A 208 14.73 -0.39 -6.27
CA GLY A 208 16.03 0.26 -6.22
C GLY A 208 17.04 -0.30 -5.22
N GLN A 209 16.82 -1.48 -4.62
CA GLN A 209 17.74 -2.04 -3.62
C GLN A 209 19.17 -2.19 -4.16
N ILE A 210 19.35 -2.66 -5.40
CA ILE A 210 20.66 -2.81 -6.01
C ILE A 210 21.36 -1.45 -6.18
N ASN A 211 20.61 -0.40 -6.55
CA ASN A 211 21.16 0.94 -6.67
C ASN A 211 21.65 1.49 -5.33
N PHE A 212 20.97 1.10 -4.23
CA PHE A 212 21.35 1.49 -2.88
C PHE A 212 22.65 0.84 -2.39
N LEU A 213 23.08 -0.29 -2.98
CA LEU A 213 24.36 -0.93 -2.62
C LEU A 213 25.56 -0.01 -2.81
N LYS A 214 25.50 0.99 -3.72
CA LYS A 214 26.53 2.01 -3.89
C LYS A 214 26.76 2.84 -2.62
N ILE A 215 25.71 3.06 -1.83
CA ILE A 215 25.81 3.74 -0.54
C ILE A 215 26.49 2.82 0.47
N ILE A 216 26.05 1.56 0.55
CA ILE A 216 26.60 0.57 1.51
C ILE A 216 28.11 0.39 1.28
N GLU A 217 28.54 0.31 0.03
CA GLU A 217 29.94 0.18 -0.38
C GLU A 217 30.82 1.33 0.12
N SER A 218 30.24 2.53 0.33
CA SER A 218 30.96 3.69 0.86
C SER A 218 31.13 3.68 2.38
N TYR A 219 30.43 2.79 3.10
CA TYR A 219 30.59 2.60 4.54
C TYR A 219 31.60 1.50 4.81
N LYS A 220 32.79 1.90 5.31
CA LYS A 220 33.85 0.98 5.72
C LYS A 220 33.74 0.59 7.19
N ASP A 221 32.80 1.22 7.92
CA ASP A 221 32.60 1.07 9.34
C ASP A 221 31.73 -0.17 9.64
N ASP A 222 32.18 -1.00 10.56
CA ASP A 222 31.44 -2.17 11.05
C ASP A 222 30.29 -1.78 12.03
N GLN A 223 30.16 -0.48 12.35
CA GLN A 223 29.13 0.06 13.26
C GLN A 223 27.72 0.14 12.63
N ILE A 224 27.60 -0.01 11.30
CA ILE A 224 26.32 0.11 10.59
C ILE A 224 26.02 -1.21 9.88
N ILE A 225 24.77 -1.66 10.03
CA ILE A 225 24.25 -2.82 9.30
C ILE A 225 22.99 -2.45 8.54
N PHE A 226 22.90 -2.91 7.30
CA PHE A 226 21.77 -2.67 6.39
C PHE A 226 20.94 -3.94 6.25
N TYR A 227 19.64 -3.83 6.42
CA TYR A 227 18.72 -4.94 6.24
C TYR A 227 17.79 -4.69 5.06
N PHE A 228 17.73 -5.65 4.12
CA PHE A 228 16.73 -5.70 3.06
C PHE A 228 15.63 -6.69 3.46
N VAL A 229 14.39 -6.20 3.52
CA VAL A 229 13.23 -6.98 3.96
C VAL A 229 12.11 -6.84 2.95
N GLY A 230 11.57 -7.95 2.48
CA GLY A 230 10.42 -7.94 1.59
C GLY A 230 10.19 -9.22 0.83
N ASP A 231 9.04 -9.31 0.20
CA ASP A 231 8.63 -10.45 -0.60
C ASP A 231 9.62 -10.69 -1.76
N ASP A 232 10.14 -11.90 -1.83
CA ASP A 232 11.12 -12.39 -2.80
C ASP A 232 10.49 -13.27 -3.90
N LYS A 233 9.18 -13.13 -4.15
CA LYS A 233 8.50 -13.87 -5.24
C LYS A 233 9.23 -13.76 -6.56
N ASN A 234 9.92 -12.66 -6.79
CA ASN A 234 10.88 -12.53 -7.87
C ASN A 234 12.25 -13.07 -7.46
N LYS A 235 12.36 -14.40 -7.39
CA LYS A 235 13.62 -15.10 -7.02
C LYS A 235 14.82 -14.66 -7.85
N SER A 236 14.63 -14.34 -9.13
CA SER A 236 15.69 -13.85 -10.01
C SER A 236 16.29 -12.53 -9.52
N TYR A 237 15.46 -11.58 -9.08
CA TYR A 237 15.96 -10.31 -8.57
C TYR A 237 16.61 -10.47 -7.18
N ALA A 238 16.04 -11.28 -6.30
CA ALA A 238 16.62 -11.57 -4.99
C ALA A 238 18.01 -12.20 -5.13
N SER A 239 18.16 -13.19 -6.02
CA SER A 239 19.46 -13.81 -6.33
C SER A 239 20.44 -12.79 -6.92
N LYS A 240 19.99 -11.92 -7.84
CA LYS A 240 20.83 -10.84 -8.39
C LYS A 240 21.30 -9.89 -7.29
N LEU A 241 20.43 -9.49 -6.36
CA LEU A 241 20.79 -8.64 -5.23
C LEU A 241 21.87 -9.30 -4.36
N ILE A 242 21.70 -10.57 -4.00
CA ILE A 242 22.68 -11.33 -3.18
C ILE A 242 24.01 -11.45 -3.92
N ASN A 243 24.00 -11.74 -5.22
CA ASN A 243 25.21 -11.84 -6.03
C ASN A 243 25.95 -10.49 -6.10
N GLU A 244 25.25 -9.38 -6.26
CA GLU A 244 25.89 -8.05 -6.24
C GLU A 244 26.47 -7.71 -4.85
N ILE A 245 25.81 -8.10 -3.76
CA ILE A 245 26.35 -7.97 -2.39
C ILE A 245 27.66 -8.74 -2.24
N ASN A 246 27.70 -10.00 -2.71
CA ASN A 246 28.89 -10.84 -2.65
C ASN A 246 30.03 -10.26 -3.52
N LYS A 247 29.72 -9.88 -4.77
CA LYS A 247 30.67 -9.30 -5.72
C LYS A 247 31.33 -8.02 -5.19
N LYS A 248 30.58 -7.21 -4.44
CA LYS A 248 31.08 -5.97 -3.83
C LYS A 248 31.79 -6.20 -2.50
N GLY A 249 31.81 -7.41 -1.97
CA GLY A 249 32.45 -7.73 -0.70
C GLY A 249 31.80 -7.12 0.55
N ILE A 250 30.54 -6.65 0.44
CA ILE A 250 29.83 -5.92 1.51
C ILE A 250 28.91 -6.80 2.36
N ARG A 251 29.08 -8.13 2.32
CA ARG A 251 28.25 -9.09 3.05
C ARG A 251 28.26 -8.89 4.57
N LYS A 252 29.34 -8.35 5.12
CA LYS A 252 29.44 -8.04 6.56
C LYS A 252 28.51 -6.90 6.97
N ASN A 253 28.24 -5.97 6.05
CA ASN A 253 27.50 -4.75 6.31
C ASN A 253 26.03 -4.85 5.92
N CYS A 254 25.58 -5.91 5.20
CA CYS A 254 24.18 -6.01 4.82
C CYS A 254 23.65 -7.46 4.84
N LYS A 255 22.38 -7.59 5.18
CA LYS A 255 21.64 -8.85 5.21
C LYS A 255 20.34 -8.74 4.41
N VAL A 256 20.00 -9.78 3.66
CA VAL A 256 18.72 -9.94 2.97
C VAL A 256 17.89 -10.94 3.73
N LEU A 257 16.83 -10.51 4.42
CA LEU A 257 15.99 -11.37 5.27
C LEU A 257 14.79 -11.98 4.52
N GLY A 258 14.51 -11.52 3.28
CA GLY A 258 13.35 -11.98 2.54
C GLY A 258 12.03 -11.52 3.15
N HIS A 259 10.99 -12.35 3.02
CA HIS A 259 9.67 -12.05 3.54
C HIS A 259 9.60 -12.23 5.05
N LEU A 260 9.12 -11.22 5.76
CA LEU A 260 8.79 -11.29 7.17
C LEU A 260 7.27 -11.29 7.38
N SER A 261 6.81 -11.94 8.44
CA SER A 261 5.43 -11.80 8.93
C SER A 261 5.14 -10.34 9.30
N LYS A 262 3.87 -9.96 9.40
CA LYS A 262 3.49 -8.60 9.84
C LYS A 262 4.07 -8.26 11.22
N GLU A 263 4.06 -9.24 12.14
CA GLU A 263 4.63 -9.09 13.48
C GLU A 263 6.15 -8.87 13.43
N ASN A 264 6.88 -9.73 12.71
CA ASN A 264 8.33 -9.60 12.59
C ASN A 264 8.74 -8.32 11.86
N LEU A 265 7.96 -7.88 10.86
CA LEU A 265 8.20 -6.59 10.21
C LEU A 265 7.99 -5.41 11.17
N LYS A 266 6.97 -5.46 12.04
CA LYS A 266 6.77 -4.47 13.11
C LYS A 266 7.96 -4.43 14.07
N MET A 267 8.48 -5.61 14.48
CA MET A 267 9.70 -5.69 15.32
C MET A 267 10.92 -5.11 14.59
N MET A 268 11.04 -5.41 13.29
CA MET A 268 12.14 -4.86 12.47
C MET A 268 12.06 -3.33 12.34
N TYR A 269 10.85 -2.76 12.20
CA TYR A 269 10.65 -1.32 12.30
C TYR A 269 11.09 -0.78 13.67
N LYS A 270 10.74 -1.45 14.76
CA LYS A 270 11.17 -1.05 16.13
C LYS A 270 12.68 -1.06 16.28
N ALA A 271 13.36 -2.08 15.76
CA ALA A 271 14.81 -2.23 15.84
C ALA A 271 15.59 -1.19 15.00
N ALA A 272 15.02 -0.72 13.90
CA ALA A 272 15.71 0.17 12.96
C ALA A 272 15.97 1.57 13.56
N ASP A 273 17.16 2.14 13.26
CA ASP A 273 17.48 3.55 13.51
C ASP A 273 16.97 4.45 12.38
N ILE A 274 17.13 3.99 11.12
CA ILE A 274 16.69 4.72 9.92
C ILE A 274 16.00 3.74 8.97
N ILE A 275 14.99 4.22 8.26
CA ILE A 275 14.31 3.47 7.22
C ILE A 275 14.53 4.15 5.87
N ILE A 276 14.68 3.36 4.81
CA ILE A 276 14.92 3.85 3.46
C ILE A 276 13.77 3.46 2.54
N SER A 277 13.31 4.42 1.73
CA SER A 277 12.41 4.19 0.61
C SER A 277 12.88 4.99 -0.61
N ALA A 278 13.68 4.37 -1.47
CA ALA A 278 14.29 5.02 -2.63
C ALA A 278 13.94 4.28 -3.94
N PRO A 279 12.65 4.10 -4.27
CA PRO A 279 12.24 3.39 -5.49
C PRO A 279 12.69 4.15 -6.74
N LEU A 280 13.01 3.43 -7.84
CA LEU A 280 13.45 4.04 -9.10
C LEU A 280 12.30 4.68 -9.90
N THR A 281 11.06 4.32 -9.57
CA THR A 281 9.86 4.91 -10.17
C THR A 281 8.87 5.30 -9.08
N PRO A 282 8.09 6.39 -9.28
CA PRO A 282 7.17 6.86 -8.24
C PRO A 282 6.11 5.81 -7.91
N GLU A 283 5.88 5.62 -6.63
CA GLU A 283 4.80 4.75 -6.14
C GLU A 283 3.46 5.49 -6.09
N GLY A 284 2.37 4.75 -6.28
CA GLY A 284 1.03 5.33 -6.15
C GLY A 284 0.73 5.82 -4.73
N PHE A 285 1.22 5.11 -3.69
CA PHE A 285 1.09 5.53 -2.29
C PHE A 285 2.41 5.32 -1.53
N GLY A 286 2.93 4.08 -1.42
CA GLY A 286 4.14 3.77 -0.66
C GLY A 286 3.86 3.54 0.83
N ARG A 287 3.20 2.43 1.17
CA ARG A 287 2.83 2.10 2.56
C ARG A 287 3.98 2.13 3.54
N THR A 288 5.18 1.76 3.10
CA THR A 288 6.42 1.79 3.90
C THR A 288 6.60 3.13 4.62
N ILE A 289 6.23 4.24 3.96
CA ILE A 289 6.37 5.59 4.54
C ILE A 289 5.45 5.74 5.75
N SER A 290 4.14 5.58 5.58
CA SER A 290 3.20 5.68 6.70
C SER A 290 3.47 4.64 7.79
N GLU A 291 3.90 3.43 7.44
CA GLU A 291 4.26 2.38 8.40
C GLU A 291 5.46 2.80 9.27
N SER A 292 6.50 3.36 8.64
CA SER A 292 7.68 3.87 9.35
C SER A 292 7.34 5.04 10.27
N LEU A 293 6.59 6.01 9.75
CA LEU A 293 6.16 7.19 10.52
C LEU A 293 5.24 6.80 11.68
N ALA A 294 4.33 5.81 11.49
CA ALA A 294 3.50 5.27 12.55
C ALA A 294 4.34 4.65 13.68
N MET A 295 5.44 4.01 13.34
CA MET A 295 6.41 3.43 14.29
C MET A 295 7.39 4.47 14.89
N LYS A 296 7.11 5.78 14.75
CA LYS A 296 7.97 6.90 15.21
C LYS A 296 9.38 6.87 14.62
N LYS A 297 9.57 6.27 13.41
CA LYS A 297 10.89 6.14 12.78
C LYS A 297 11.15 7.22 11.76
N ILE A 298 12.40 7.65 11.66
CA ILE A 298 12.84 8.52 10.57
C ILE A 298 12.98 7.66 9.32
N ILE A 299 12.25 8.04 8.29
CA ILE A 299 12.37 7.46 6.95
C ILE A 299 12.98 8.47 6.00
N LEU A 300 13.98 8.07 5.25
CA LEU A 300 14.55 8.84 4.15
C LEU A 300 13.95 8.33 2.85
N SER A 301 13.18 9.18 2.20
CA SER A 301 12.44 8.79 0.99
C SER A 301 12.66 9.77 -0.15
N TYR A 302 12.70 9.25 -1.39
CA TYR A 302 12.61 10.09 -2.56
C TYR A 302 11.27 10.86 -2.57
N ASP A 303 11.36 12.21 -2.70
CA ASP A 303 10.22 13.14 -2.60
C ASP A 303 9.46 13.22 -3.93
N TYR A 304 8.84 12.09 -4.33
CA TYR A 304 8.00 12.02 -5.51
C TYR A 304 6.90 10.96 -5.37
N GLY A 305 5.93 11.00 -6.28
CA GLY A 305 4.80 10.08 -6.21
C GLY A 305 3.98 10.26 -4.95
N GLY A 306 3.38 9.18 -4.45
CA GLY A 306 2.63 9.18 -3.20
C GLY A 306 3.48 9.43 -1.95
N ALA A 307 4.81 9.33 -2.04
CA ALA A 307 5.72 9.72 -0.96
C ALA A 307 5.63 11.22 -0.68
N LYS A 308 5.61 12.05 -1.74
CA LYS A 308 5.46 13.49 -1.63
C LYS A 308 4.18 13.87 -0.88
N ASP A 309 3.06 13.21 -1.20
CA ASP A 309 1.79 13.45 -0.52
C ASP A 309 1.88 13.14 0.98
N GLN A 310 2.50 12.03 1.36
CA GLN A 310 2.62 11.58 2.74
C GLN A 310 3.60 12.41 3.59
N LEU A 311 4.63 12.97 2.95
CA LEU A 311 5.66 13.77 3.62
C LEU A 311 5.35 15.28 3.61
N THR A 312 4.25 15.71 3.00
CA THR A 312 3.81 17.10 3.02
C THR A 312 3.48 17.52 4.45
N GLY A 313 4.02 18.66 4.87
CA GLY A 313 3.87 19.18 6.25
C GLY A 313 4.88 18.62 7.27
N LEU A 314 5.69 17.60 6.88
CA LEU A 314 6.77 17.11 7.72
C LEU A 314 8.11 17.77 7.40
N SER A 315 9.07 17.63 8.33
CA SER A 315 10.44 18.14 8.20
C SER A 315 11.10 17.68 6.87
N THR A 316 11.91 18.56 6.28
CA THR A 316 12.69 18.26 5.07
C THR A 316 13.73 17.15 5.26
N ILE A 317 14.01 16.78 6.51
CA ILE A 317 14.92 15.66 6.84
C ILE A 317 14.45 14.34 6.21
N TYR A 318 13.14 14.14 6.07
CA TYR A 318 12.56 12.93 5.48
C TYR A 318 12.67 12.86 3.95
N LYS A 319 12.92 13.99 3.29
CA LYS A 319 12.77 14.17 1.85
C LYS A 319 14.13 14.15 1.14
N ILE A 320 14.24 13.35 0.11
CA ILE A 320 15.43 13.24 -0.73
C ILE A 320 15.02 13.56 -2.18
N SER A 321 15.80 14.35 -2.86
CA SER A 321 15.61 14.59 -4.29
C SER A 321 15.65 13.25 -5.05
N PRO A 322 14.71 12.99 -5.97
CA PRO A 322 14.66 11.72 -6.69
C PRO A 322 15.98 11.37 -7.33
N HIS A 323 16.43 10.12 -7.13
CA HIS A 323 17.68 9.55 -7.66
C HIS A 323 18.98 10.20 -7.14
N ASN A 324 18.93 11.12 -6.19
CA ASN A 324 20.10 11.75 -5.61
C ASN A 324 20.73 10.86 -4.52
N ILE A 325 21.61 9.97 -4.94
CA ILE A 325 22.31 9.01 -4.06
C ILE A 325 23.22 9.73 -3.06
N LEU A 326 23.87 10.82 -3.48
CA LEU A 326 24.77 11.61 -2.61
C LEU A 326 23.97 12.30 -1.49
N GLU A 327 22.86 12.94 -1.83
CA GLU A 327 21.96 13.54 -0.82
C GLU A 327 21.45 12.50 0.17
N LEU A 328 21.08 11.31 -0.34
CA LEU A 328 20.60 10.21 0.51
C LEU A 328 21.69 9.77 1.50
N LYS A 329 22.94 9.59 1.03
CA LYS A 329 24.07 9.26 1.90
C LYS A 329 24.29 10.34 2.97
N ASN A 330 24.40 11.60 2.56
CA ASN A 330 24.64 12.72 3.48
C ASN A 330 23.52 12.83 4.54
N LYS A 331 22.27 12.57 4.18
CA LYS A 331 21.14 12.56 5.13
C LYS A 331 21.16 11.36 6.08
N ILE A 332 21.62 10.19 5.64
CA ILE A 332 21.86 9.06 6.54
C ILE A 332 22.84 9.48 7.65
N GLU A 333 24.00 10.04 7.27
CA GLU A 333 25.02 10.50 8.22
C GLU A 333 24.46 11.58 9.18
N LYS A 334 23.75 12.56 8.61
CA LYS A 334 23.10 13.60 9.41
C LYS A 334 22.10 13.02 10.43
N VAL A 335 21.27 12.07 10.03
CA VAL A 335 20.28 11.45 10.93
C VAL A 335 20.95 10.60 12.00
N LEU A 336 22.01 9.87 11.68
CA LEU A 336 22.76 9.07 12.64
C LEU A 336 23.38 9.97 13.73
N ALA A 337 23.85 11.15 13.37
CA ALA A 337 24.46 12.15 14.30
C ALA A 337 23.42 12.89 15.17
N LEU A 338 22.12 12.83 14.90
CA LEU A 338 21.10 13.50 15.73
C LEU A 338 21.00 12.88 17.12
N SER A 339 20.73 13.72 18.13
CA SER A 339 20.41 13.25 19.47
C SER A 339 19.17 12.38 19.51
N ASN A 340 19.10 11.45 20.46
CA ASN A 340 17.92 10.58 20.64
C ASN A 340 16.67 11.41 20.97
N GLU A 341 16.80 12.47 21.74
CA GLU A 341 15.70 13.38 22.07
C GLU A 341 15.12 14.00 20.79
N TYR A 342 15.97 14.52 19.91
CA TYR A 342 15.52 15.12 18.65
C TYR A 342 14.87 14.10 17.72
N LYS A 343 15.43 12.87 17.62
CA LYS A 343 14.83 11.76 16.86
C LYS A 343 13.46 11.39 17.40
N ASN A 344 13.29 11.31 18.71
CA ASN A 344 12.03 10.99 19.39
C ASN A 344 10.96 12.07 19.15
N ASN A 345 11.35 13.34 19.19
CA ASN A 345 10.45 14.46 18.89
C ASN A 345 9.96 14.38 17.42
N LEU A 346 10.89 14.25 16.46
CA LEU A 346 10.54 14.06 15.05
C LEU A 346 9.62 12.85 14.84
N GLY A 347 9.91 11.74 15.50
CA GLY A 347 9.10 10.52 15.42
C GLY A 347 7.69 10.72 15.98
N SER A 348 7.54 11.43 17.07
CA SER A 348 6.24 11.74 17.69
C SER A 348 5.37 12.61 16.79
N ILE A 349 5.95 13.67 16.20
CA ILE A 349 5.28 14.53 15.21
C ILE A 349 4.85 13.71 14.00
N ALA A 350 5.75 12.86 13.48
CA ALA A 350 5.49 12.02 12.32
C ALA A 350 4.36 11.00 12.58
N ARG A 351 4.34 10.36 13.75
CA ARG A 351 3.25 9.45 14.14
C ARG A 351 1.91 10.17 14.20
N GLN A 352 1.86 11.36 14.83
CA GLN A 352 0.64 12.14 14.92
C GLN A 352 0.13 12.55 13.54
N HIS A 353 1.04 12.90 12.63
CA HIS A 353 0.70 13.18 11.23
C HIS A 353 0.04 11.98 10.55
N VAL A 354 0.55 10.74 10.76
CA VAL A 354 -0.06 9.53 10.20
C VAL A 354 -1.42 9.24 10.82
N ILE A 355 -1.57 9.37 12.13
CA ILE A 355 -2.84 9.15 12.82
C ILE A 355 -3.92 10.08 12.25
N ASN A 356 -3.60 11.34 12.04
CA ASN A 356 -4.55 12.35 11.58
C ASN A 356 -4.91 12.21 10.09
N ASN A 357 -3.98 11.75 9.24
CA ASN A 357 -4.15 11.82 7.78
C ASN A 357 -4.21 10.45 7.09
N PHE A 358 -3.56 9.41 7.65
CA PHE A 358 -3.34 8.13 6.98
C PHE A 358 -3.70 6.92 7.85
N SER A 359 -4.42 7.10 8.96
CA SER A 359 -4.90 5.98 9.77
C SER A 359 -5.97 5.18 9.02
N LYS A 360 -6.11 3.92 9.39
CA LYS A 360 -7.16 3.04 8.88
C LYS A 360 -8.54 3.61 9.17
N GLU A 361 -8.74 4.14 10.35
CA GLU A 361 -9.98 4.79 10.77
C GLU A 361 -10.33 5.97 9.85
N LYS A 362 -9.37 6.84 9.58
CA LYS A 362 -9.56 7.99 8.67
C LYS A 362 -9.95 7.55 7.27
N MET A 363 -9.30 6.52 6.75
CA MET A 363 -9.66 5.95 5.44
C MET A 363 -11.10 5.40 5.43
N LEU A 364 -11.48 4.66 6.46
CA LEU A 364 -12.80 4.03 6.56
C LEU A 364 -13.92 5.08 6.66
N GLU A 365 -13.76 6.11 7.48
CA GLU A 365 -14.71 7.22 7.58
C GLU A 365 -14.80 8.02 6.27
N SER A 366 -13.67 8.20 5.57
CA SER A 366 -13.66 8.84 4.25
C SER A 366 -14.46 8.03 3.21
N TYR A 367 -14.34 6.70 3.21
CA TYR A 367 -15.15 5.83 2.36
C TYR A 367 -16.64 5.89 2.73
N LEU A 368 -16.97 5.88 4.02
CA LEU A 368 -18.38 5.99 4.47
C LEU A 368 -19.00 7.29 3.96
N SER A 369 -18.37 8.42 4.22
CA SER A 369 -18.82 9.74 3.75
C SER A 369 -18.95 9.78 2.22
N PHE A 370 -17.96 9.25 1.50
CA PHE A 370 -17.97 9.17 0.06
C PHE A 370 -19.18 8.38 -0.48
N TYR A 371 -19.47 7.19 0.08
CA TYR A 371 -20.60 6.37 -0.37
C TYR A 371 -21.95 7.02 -0.03
N GLN A 372 -22.07 7.67 1.12
CA GLN A 372 -23.28 8.42 1.50
C GLN A 372 -23.60 9.56 0.53
N ASN A 373 -22.55 10.24 0.06
CA ASN A 373 -22.66 11.32 -0.95
C ASN A 373 -22.91 10.77 -2.36
N THR A 374 -22.53 9.51 -2.64
CA THR A 374 -22.71 8.89 -3.96
C THR A 374 -24.17 8.50 -4.21
N VAL A 375 -24.97 8.21 -3.18
CA VAL A 375 -26.40 7.86 -3.30
C VAL A 375 -27.34 9.08 -3.23
N LEU A 376 -26.79 10.28 -3.15
CA LEU A 376 -27.53 11.53 -3.35
C LEU A 376 -27.81 11.77 -4.83
#